data_87e119dcd592be79252ac3d41e884cbf
#
_entry.id   87e119dcd592be79252ac3d41e884cbf
#
_cell.length_a   1.000
_cell.length_b   1.000
_cell.length_c   1.000
_cell.angle_alpha   90.00
_cell.angle_beta   90.00
_cell.angle_gamma   90.00
#
_symmetry.space_group_name_H-M   'P 1'
#
loop_
_entity.id
_entity.type
_entity.pdbx_description
1 polymer ?
#
loop_
_entity_poly.entity_id
_entity_poly.type
_entity_poly.pdbx_seq_one_letter_code
_entity_poly.pdbx_strand_id
1 'polypeptide(L)'
;MQLTYDKIQYYKIGQKEKDSIIAKLKALFAKEKQVKLAWLFGSLTRRDSVRDLDIAIYSESELAFKEFLNLNVQIELELGLPVDMVEIAKAPESLKENIFLKGILIKGTKSLQHQLQMATR
;
A
#
# COMPACT_ATOMS: atom_id res chain seq x y z
N MET A 1 -27.23 -13.21 -17.52
CA MET A 1 -26.57 -12.42 -16.48
C MET A 1 -25.51 -11.51 -17.10
N GLN A 2 -25.52 -10.27 -16.73
CA GLN A 2 -24.56 -9.32 -17.25
C GLN A 2 -23.27 -9.39 -16.43
N LEU A 3 -22.14 -9.49 -17.13
CA LEU A 3 -20.85 -9.42 -16.48
C LEU A 3 -20.51 -7.95 -16.19
N THR A 4 -19.91 -7.69 -15.03
CA THR A 4 -19.61 -6.34 -14.61
C THR A 4 -18.11 -6.06 -14.52
N TYR A 5 -17.27 -7.00 -14.96
CA TYR A 5 -15.82 -6.86 -14.89
C TYR A 5 -15.28 -5.70 -15.75
N ASP A 6 -16.07 -5.27 -16.75
CA ASP A 6 -15.70 -4.15 -17.60
C ASP A 6 -16.10 -2.80 -16.99
N LYS A 7 -16.80 -2.82 -15.86
CA LYS A 7 -17.20 -1.60 -15.17
C LYS A 7 -16.18 -1.23 -14.09
N ILE A 8 -15.79 0.03 -14.10
CA ILE A 8 -14.96 0.56 -13.04
C ILE A 8 -15.84 0.84 -11.84
N GLN A 9 -15.52 0.20 -10.73
CA GLN A 9 -16.24 0.43 -9.48
C GLN A 9 -15.40 1.32 -8.57
N TYR A 10 -16.05 2.38 -8.05
CA TYR A 10 -15.42 3.29 -7.10
C TYR A 10 -16.02 3.09 -5.73
N TYR A 11 -15.16 3.14 -4.70
CA TYR A 11 -15.56 3.02 -3.31
C TYR A 11 -15.45 4.39 -2.66
N LYS A 12 -16.58 4.86 -2.12
CA LYS A 12 -16.58 6.14 -1.41
C LYS A 12 -16.12 5.91 0.02
N ILE A 13 -15.09 6.63 0.43
CA ILE A 13 -14.43 6.42 1.71
C ILE A 13 -14.36 7.74 2.48
N GLY A 14 -15.10 7.82 3.58
CA GLY A 14 -15.07 8.98 4.44
C GLY A 14 -13.87 8.97 5.38
N GLN A 15 -13.74 10.02 6.16
CA GLN A 15 -12.57 10.18 7.04
C GLN A 15 -12.46 9.07 8.09
N LYS A 16 -13.60 8.67 8.69
CA LYS A 16 -13.59 7.58 9.68
C LYS A 16 -13.16 6.26 9.05
N GLU A 17 -13.57 6.02 7.82
CA GLU A 17 -13.18 4.82 7.10
C GLU A 17 -11.71 4.84 6.74
N LYS A 18 -11.17 6.01 6.33
CA LYS A 18 -9.73 6.17 6.11
C LYS A 18 -8.94 5.84 7.37
N ASP A 19 -9.37 6.38 8.51
CA ASP A 19 -8.71 6.14 9.79
C ASP A 19 -8.75 4.65 10.15
N SER A 20 -9.88 4.00 9.92
CA SER A 20 -10.03 2.57 10.14
C SER A 20 -9.13 1.75 9.23
N ILE A 21 -9.05 2.11 7.95
CA ILE A 21 -8.18 1.44 6.98
C ILE A 21 -6.73 1.55 7.42
N ILE A 22 -6.30 2.74 7.80
CA ILE A 22 -4.93 2.97 8.25
C ILE A 22 -4.63 2.14 9.50
N ALA A 23 -5.54 2.11 10.46
CA ALA A 23 -5.37 1.34 11.69
C ALA A 23 -5.26 -0.16 11.40
N LYS A 24 -6.12 -0.68 10.52
CA LYS A 24 -6.09 -2.09 10.14
C LYS A 24 -4.81 -2.44 9.40
N LEU A 25 -4.36 -1.57 8.50
CA LEU A 25 -3.12 -1.78 7.77
C LEU A 25 -1.93 -1.80 8.72
N LYS A 26 -1.89 -0.88 9.67
CA LYS A 26 -0.82 -0.86 10.68
C LYS A 26 -0.78 -2.17 11.47
N ALA A 27 -1.93 -2.67 11.87
CA ALA A 27 -2.02 -3.93 12.61
C ALA A 27 -1.56 -5.13 11.77
N LEU A 28 -1.98 -5.17 10.50
CA LEU A 28 -1.57 -6.23 9.58
C LEU A 28 -0.07 -6.24 9.35
N PHE A 29 0.50 -5.08 9.02
CA PHE A 29 1.93 -4.99 8.71
C PHE A 29 2.82 -5.15 9.94
N ALA A 30 2.30 -4.86 11.12
CA ALA A 30 3.04 -5.11 12.35
C ALA A 30 3.41 -6.58 12.52
N LYS A 31 2.61 -7.48 11.94
CA LYS A 31 2.85 -8.92 12.01
C LYS A 31 3.75 -9.44 10.89
N GLU A 32 3.98 -8.63 9.87
CA GLU A 32 4.77 -9.02 8.69
C GLU A 32 6.23 -8.64 8.88
N LYS A 33 6.99 -9.52 9.50
CA LYS A 33 8.37 -9.24 9.87
C LYS A 33 9.28 -8.95 8.67
N GLN A 34 8.95 -9.51 7.52
CA GLN A 34 9.75 -9.33 6.31
C GLN A 34 9.60 -7.94 5.72
N VAL A 35 8.48 -7.27 5.96
CA VAL A 35 8.22 -5.94 5.46
C VAL A 35 8.76 -4.93 6.46
N LYS A 36 9.71 -4.10 6.04
CA LYS A 36 10.36 -3.10 6.89
C LYS A 36 9.69 -1.74 6.81
N LEU A 37 9.15 -1.40 5.65
CA LEU A 37 8.43 -0.15 5.41
C LEU A 37 7.19 -0.45 4.59
N ALA A 38 6.12 0.28 4.87
CA ALA A 38 4.91 0.23 4.06
C ALA A 38 4.27 1.61 4.02
N TRP A 39 3.69 1.95 2.86
CA TRP A 39 3.03 3.23 2.63
C TRP A 39 1.68 3.01 1.97
N LEU A 40 0.71 3.83 2.37
CA LEU A 40 -0.52 4.01 1.63
C LEU A 40 -0.34 5.24 0.75
N PHE A 41 -0.60 5.11 -0.56
CA PHE A 41 -0.38 6.22 -1.48
C PHE A 41 -1.49 6.26 -2.52
N GLY A 42 -1.37 7.15 -3.49
CA GLY A 42 -2.30 7.23 -4.59
C GLY A 42 -3.57 7.98 -4.25
N SER A 43 -4.69 7.57 -4.85
CA SER A 43 -5.92 8.37 -4.81
C SER A 43 -6.53 8.51 -3.42
N LEU A 44 -6.38 7.54 -2.51
CA LEU A 44 -6.94 7.66 -1.17
C LEU A 44 -6.28 8.78 -0.35
N THR A 45 -5.04 9.13 -0.65
CA THR A 45 -4.36 10.23 0.02
C THR A 45 -4.83 11.60 -0.45
N ARG A 46 -5.58 11.66 -1.56
CA ARG A 46 -6.01 12.90 -2.20
C ARG A 46 -7.53 13.01 -2.37
N ARG A 47 -8.23 11.88 -2.37
CA ARG A 47 -9.66 11.81 -2.66
C ARG A 47 -10.37 10.96 -1.62
N ASP A 48 -11.68 11.10 -1.56
CA ASP A 48 -12.55 10.26 -0.74
C ASP A 48 -13.23 9.16 -1.57
N SER A 49 -12.82 8.97 -2.82
CA SER A 49 -13.35 7.94 -3.71
C SER A 49 -12.20 7.26 -4.42
N VAL A 50 -12.12 5.93 -4.30
CA VAL A 50 -11.02 5.16 -4.86
C VAL A 50 -11.53 3.94 -5.59
N ARG A 51 -10.78 3.50 -6.59
CA ARG A 51 -11.04 2.25 -7.30
C ARG A 51 -10.36 1.08 -6.58
N ASP A 52 -9.15 1.28 -6.15
CA ASP A 52 -8.37 0.33 -5.36
C ASP A 52 -7.46 1.10 -4.40
N LEU A 53 -6.95 0.39 -3.41
CA LEU A 53 -5.98 0.96 -2.48
C LEU A 53 -4.58 0.70 -3.02
N ASP A 54 -3.76 1.74 -3.05
CA ASP A 54 -2.39 1.64 -3.51
C ASP A 54 -1.47 1.53 -2.29
N ILE A 55 -0.74 0.42 -2.21
CA ILE A 55 0.16 0.15 -1.09
C ILE A 55 1.55 -0.15 -1.64
N ALA A 56 2.57 0.52 -1.10
CA ALA A 56 3.95 0.22 -1.43
C ALA A 56 4.62 -0.41 -0.23
N ILE A 57 5.50 -1.38 -0.48
CA ILE A 57 6.24 -2.05 0.57
C ILE A 57 7.74 -2.08 0.26
N TYR A 58 8.53 -2.14 1.32
CA TYR A 58 9.97 -2.40 1.24
C TYR A 58 10.33 -3.55 2.17
N SER A 59 11.05 -4.52 1.65
CA SER A 59 11.64 -5.61 2.43
C SER A 59 13.13 -5.67 2.11
N GLU A 60 13.95 -6.02 3.09
CA GLU A 60 15.39 -6.11 2.89
C GLU A 60 15.76 -7.18 1.86
N SER A 61 15.08 -8.33 1.93
CA SER A 61 15.20 -9.36 0.91
C SER A 61 13.91 -9.43 0.12
N GLU A 62 14.04 -9.74 -1.17
CA GLU A 62 12.89 -9.81 -2.05
C GLU A 62 11.91 -10.88 -1.57
N LEU A 63 10.63 -10.52 -1.51
CA LEU A 63 9.58 -11.48 -1.20
C LEU A 63 9.38 -12.43 -2.36
N ALA A 64 9.19 -13.72 -2.06
CA ALA A 64 8.77 -14.68 -3.07
C ALA A 64 7.42 -14.26 -3.61
N PHE A 65 7.18 -14.54 -4.88
CA PHE A 65 5.93 -14.16 -5.55
C PHE A 65 4.69 -14.67 -4.80
N LYS A 66 4.77 -15.89 -4.32
CA LYS A 66 3.69 -16.49 -3.53
C LYS A 66 3.41 -15.72 -2.25
N GLU A 67 4.46 -15.31 -1.55
CA GLU A 67 4.33 -14.54 -0.32
C GLU A 67 3.72 -13.16 -0.59
N PHE A 68 4.15 -12.53 -1.68
CA PHE A 68 3.62 -11.25 -2.11
C PHE A 68 2.11 -11.36 -2.42
N LEU A 69 1.71 -12.36 -3.19
CA LEU A 69 0.30 -12.58 -3.53
C LEU A 69 -0.54 -12.88 -2.29
N ASN A 70 -0.03 -13.72 -1.40
CA ASN A 70 -0.75 -14.07 -0.18
C ASN A 70 -0.99 -12.83 0.69
N LEU A 71 0.00 -11.97 0.81
CA LEU A 71 -0.12 -10.74 1.57
C LEU A 71 -1.16 -9.82 0.94
N ASN A 72 -1.12 -9.66 -0.38
CA ASN A 72 -2.10 -8.85 -1.09
C ASN A 72 -3.53 -9.34 -0.86
N VAL A 73 -3.74 -10.64 -1.00
CA VAL A 73 -5.06 -11.25 -0.79
C VAL A 73 -5.52 -11.07 0.66
N GLN A 74 -4.63 -11.28 1.60
CA GLN A 74 -4.95 -11.13 3.02
C GLN A 74 -5.41 -9.70 3.33
N ILE A 75 -4.75 -8.71 2.77
CA ILE A 75 -5.12 -7.32 2.97
C ILE A 75 -6.50 -7.04 2.34
N GLU A 76 -6.74 -7.53 1.14
CA GLU A 76 -8.04 -7.37 0.47
C GLU A 76 -9.17 -7.98 1.29
N LEU A 77 -8.96 -9.18 1.82
CA LEU A 77 -9.97 -9.86 2.63
C LEU A 77 -10.25 -9.09 3.92
N GLU A 78 -9.21 -8.55 4.54
CA GLU A 78 -9.36 -7.82 5.80
C GLU A 78 -10.08 -6.48 5.60
N LEU A 79 -9.77 -5.79 4.49
CA LEU A 79 -10.31 -4.45 4.25
C LEU A 79 -11.59 -4.44 3.44
N GLY A 80 -11.87 -5.51 2.71
CA GLY A 80 -13.03 -5.55 1.82
C GLY A 80 -12.90 -4.65 0.60
N LEU A 81 -11.68 -4.33 0.19
CA LEU A 81 -11.38 -3.45 -0.93
C LEU A 81 -10.29 -4.06 -1.79
N PRO A 82 -10.32 -3.81 -3.12
CA PRO A 82 -9.21 -4.21 -3.96
C PRO A 82 -7.93 -3.48 -3.57
N VAL A 83 -6.81 -4.18 -3.66
CA VAL A 83 -5.50 -3.64 -3.30
C VAL A 83 -4.54 -3.81 -4.46
N ASP A 84 -3.85 -2.74 -4.80
CA ASP A 84 -2.74 -2.75 -5.76
C ASP A 84 -1.46 -2.52 -4.96
N MET A 85 -0.71 -3.60 -4.75
CA MET A 85 0.51 -3.54 -3.95
C MET A 85 1.74 -3.60 -4.84
N VAL A 86 2.70 -2.73 -4.57
CA VAL A 86 3.96 -2.68 -5.31
C VAL A 86 5.14 -2.75 -4.35
N GLU A 87 6.25 -3.32 -4.84
CA GLU A 87 7.51 -3.27 -4.11
C GLU A 87 8.23 -1.99 -4.51
N ILE A 88 8.55 -1.15 -3.53
CA ILE A 88 9.14 0.16 -3.79
C ILE A 88 10.47 0.02 -4.56
N ALA A 89 11.23 -1.02 -4.27
CA ALA A 89 12.52 -1.25 -4.94
C ALA A 89 12.40 -1.45 -6.45
N LYS A 90 11.23 -1.91 -6.90
CA LYS A 90 10.96 -2.19 -8.32
C LYS A 90 10.18 -1.07 -9.01
N ALA A 91 9.79 -0.05 -8.29
CA ALA A 91 8.99 1.03 -8.82
C ALA A 91 9.83 1.98 -9.68
N PRO A 92 9.24 2.62 -10.70
CA PRO A 92 9.93 3.69 -11.43
C PRO A 92 10.31 4.83 -10.50
N GLU A 93 11.35 5.56 -10.85
CA GLU A 93 11.90 6.64 -10.01
C GLU A 93 10.85 7.70 -9.66
N SER A 94 10.03 8.10 -10.62
CA SER A 94 8.99 9.09 -10.39
C SER A 94 7.95 8.62 -9.37
N LEU A 95 7.62 7.33 -9.41
CA LEU A 95 6.68 6.75 -8.46
C LEU A 95 7.30 6.66 -7.06
N LYS A 96 8.57 6.26 -6.97
CA LYS A 96 9.29 6.23 -5.68
C LYS A 96 9.26 7.60 -5.02
N GLU A 97 9.60 8.65 -5.77
CA GLU A 97 9.62 10.00 -5.24
C GLU A 97 8.25 10.44 -4.74
N ASN A 98 7.21 10.11 -5.50
CA ASN A 98 5.84 10.45 -5.11
C ASN A 98 5.45 9.75 -3.80
N ILE A 99 5.77 8.47 -3.67
CA ILE A 99 5.47 7.69 -2.47
C ILE A 99 6.21 8.26 -1.26
N PHE A 100 7.51 8.54 -1.40
CA PHE A 100 8.30 9.10 -0.30
C PHE A 100 7.78 10.47 0.14
N LEU A 101 7.34 11.29 -0.81
CA LEU A 101 6.90 12.65 -0.53
C LEU A 101 5.47 12.70 0.02
N LYS A 102 4.56 11.96 -0.58
CA LYS A 102 3.12 12.10 -0.31
C LYS A 102 2.49 10.87 0.33
N GLY A 103 3.17 9.75 0.38
CA GLY A 103 2.62 8.53 0.96
C GLY A 103 2.43 8.64 2.46
N ILE A 104 1.42 7.94 2.97
CA ILE A 104 1.18 7.82 4.40
C ILE A 104 1.94 6.61 4.91
N LEU A 105 2.86 6.81 5.83
CA LEU A 105 3.68 5.73 6.35
C LEU A 105 2.83 4.83 7.25
N ILE A 106 2.72 3.58 6.86
CA ILE A 106 1.94 2.56 7.58
C ILE A 106 2.83 1.76 8.52
N LYS A 107 4.06 1.45 8.10
CA LYS A 107 5.02 0.71 8.91
C LYS A 107 6.41 1.31 8.75
N GLY A 108 7.18 1.29 9.83
CA GLY A 108 8.53 1.81 9.85
C GLY A 108 8.57 3.24 10.36
N THR A 109 9.72 3.88 10.17
CA THR A 109 9.94 5.25 10.65
C THR A 109 10.38 6.16 9.51
N LYS A 110 10.22 7.45 9.68
CA LYS A 110 10.72 8.43 8.72
C LYS A 110 12.25 8.36 8.61
N SER A 111 12.92 8.01 9.69
CA SER A 111 14.37 7.82 9.68
C SER A 111 14.78 6.67 8.76
N LEU A 112 14.09 5.53 8.85
CA LEU A 112 14.36 4.39 8.00
C LEU A 112 14.04 4.71 6.54
N GLN A 113 12.92 5.42 6.30
CA GLN A 113 12.58 5.88 4.97
C GLN A 113 13.69 6.74 4.37
N HIS A 114 14.21 7.67 5.17
CA HIS A 114 15.29 8.56 4.72
C HIS A 114 16.55 7.76 4.35
N GLN A 115 16.91 6.77 5.17
CA GLN A 115 18.03 5.90 4.87
C GLN A 115 17.83 5.17 3.54
N LEU A 116 16.62 4.68 3.30
CA LEU A 116 16.30 4.01 2.03
C LEU A 116 16.42 4.98 0.85
N GLN A 117 15.92 6.20 0.99
CA GLN A 117 16.03 7.21 -0.06
C GLN A 117 17.47 7.51 -0.42
N MET A 118 18.34 7.62 0.59
CA MET A 118 19.76 7.88 0.37
C MET A 118 20.44 6.70 -0.31
N ALA A 119 20.07 5.48 0.04
CA ALA A 119 20.69 4.27 -0.50
C ALA A 119 20.27 3.99 -1.95
N THR A 120 19.12 4.50 -2.40
CA THR A 120 18.61 4.24 -3.75
C THR A 120 18.98 5.31 -4.78
N ARG A 121 19.77 6.28 -4.40
CA ARG A 121 20.24 7.32 -5.33
C ARG A 121 21.45 6.89 -6.13
#